data_add04e426409a6aba443386b10c35777
#
_entry.id   add04e426409a6aba443386b10c35777
#
_cell.length_a   1.000
_cell.length_b   1.000
_cell.length_c   1.000
_cell.angle_alpha   90.00
_cell.angle_beta   90.00
_cell.angle_gamma   90.00
#
_symmetry.space_group_name_H-M   'P 1'
#
loop_
_entity.id
_entity.type
_entity.pdbx_description
1 polymer ?
#
loop_
_entity_poly.entity_id
_entity_poly.type
_entity_poly.pdbx_seq_one_letter_code
_entity_poly.pdbx_strand_id
1 'polypeptide(L)'
;PTVLKEYVQVLSTEKQWEHYKAEIILSGLGFSEQDFHKDPATFSGGYQVRINLCKALLANPNMLLLDEPTNYLDILSLRWLKEYLNKWPGEMILITHDRDFMDKVTTHTLGLHRKKAKKVKGDTIKFYEQIIQEEEAYELTRKNLETKRKEMQSLVDRFRAKASKASMAQSRLKMMEKMGTMEKLDTEKNLGFRFNYLSCPGKTLMTINDLSFSYDSKSENNIFSELSFSIGSQDRIGIIGANGKGKSTLLNCLAGE
;
A
#
# COMPACT_ATOMS: atom_id res chain seq x y z
N PRO A 1 19.23 -27.91 5.58
CA PRO A 1 19.82 -26.63 5.21
C PRO A 1 19.51 -25.59 6.28
N THR A 2 20.50 -24.76 6.63
CA THR A 2 20.29 -23.62 7.52
C THR A 2 19.97 -22.38 6.72
N VAL A 3 19.33 -21.35 7.31
CA VAL A 3 19.01 -20.08 6.64
C VAL A 3 20.21 -19.57 5.84
N LEU A 4 21.40 -19.52 6.44
CA LEU A 4 22.62 -19.12 5.76
C LEU A 4 23.04 -20.08 4.63
N LYS A 5 22.93 -21.40 4.82
CA LYS A 5 23.34 -22.39 3.80
C LYS A 5 22.44 -22.39 2.57
N GLU A 6 21.15 -22.15 2.71
CA GLU A 6 20.22 -22.04 1.60
C GLU A 6 20.58 -20.88 0.66
N TYR A 7 21.16 -19.80 1.20
CA TYR A 7 21.65 -18.66 0.43
C TYR A 7 22.95 -18.92 -0.28
N VAL A 8 23.90 -19.58 0.36
CA VAL A 8 25.23 -19.86 -0.18
C VAL A 8 25.16 -20.87 -1.34
N GLN A 9 24.18 -21.78 -1.37
CA GLN A 9 23.99 -22.71 -2.48
C GLN A 9 23.52 -22.03 -3.79
N VAL A 10 22.89 -20.87 -3.73
CA VAL A 10 22.44 -20.14 -4.92
C VAL A 10 23.60 -19.36 -5.58
N LEU A 11 24.70 -19.07 -4.83
CA LEU A 11 25.74 -18.13 -5.25
C LEU A 11 27.16 -18.72 -5.12
N SER A 12 27.44 -19.87 -5.66
CA SER A 12 28.58 -20.75 -5.38
C SER A 12 29.97 -20.31 -5.88
N THR A 13 30.37 -19.05 -5.95
CA THR A 13 31.71 -18.70 -6.46
C THR A 13 32.55 -17.67 -5.70
N GLU A 14 32.03 -16.85 -4.75
CA GLU A 14 32.84 -15.88 -3.99
C GLU A 14 32.48 -15.84 -2.51
N LYS A 15 33.05 -16.76 -1.75
CA LYS A 15 32.48 -17.33 -0.51
C LYS A 15 32.47 -16.50 0.78
N GLN A 16 33.22 -15.45 0.97
CA GLN A 16 33.26 -14.73 2.25
C GLN A 16 32.48 -13.41 2.28
N TRP A 17 32.48 -12.68 1.19
CA TRP A 17 31.74 -11.43 1.06
C TRP A 17 30.23 -11.62 1.06
N GLU A 18 29.77 -12.72 0.52
CA GLU A 18 28.35 -13.03 0.40
C GLU A 18 27.72 -13.39 1.75
N HIS A 19 28.45 -14.10 2.63
CA HIS A 19 27.99 -14.39 3.99
C HIS A 19 27.77 -13.11 4.80
N TYR A 20 28.72 -12.21 4.80
CA TYR A 20 28.63 -10.94 5.54
C TYR A 20 27.45 -10.07 5.04
N LYS A 21 27.25 -9.98 3.73
CA LYS A 21 26.11 -9.29 3.17
C LYS A 21 24.78 -9.93 3.59
N ALA A 22 24.72 -11.26 3.56
CA ALA A 22 23.53 -11.99 4.00
C ALA A 22 23.18 -11.71 5.47
N GLU A 23 24.18 -11.71 6.33
CA GLU A 23 24.02 -11.42 7.76
C GLU A 23 23.51 -9.98 7.99
N ILE A 24 24.04 -8.99 7.27
CA ILE A 24 23.57 -7.61 7.33
C ILE A 24 22.10 -7.51 6.91
N ILE A 25 21.73 -8.13 5.78
CA ILE A 25 20.35 -8.06 5.27
C ILE A 25 19.39 -8.80 6.20
N LEU A 26 19.77 -10.01 6.68
CA LEU A 26 18.96 -10.77 7.62
C LEU A 26 18.77 -10.01 8.94
N SER A 27 19.84 -9.46 9.52
CA SER A 27 19.76 -8.65 10.74
C SER A 27 18.85 -7.42 10.54
N GLY A 28 18.99 -6.74 9.41
CA GLY A 28 18.13 -5.62 9.03
C GLY A 28 16.67 -6.00 8.86
N LEU A 29 16.38 -7.22 8.40
CA LEU A 29 15.04 -7.77 8.29
C LEU A 29 14.51 -8.39 9.60
N GLY A 30 15.25 -8.24 10.72
CA GLY A 30 14.79 -8.60 12.07
C GLY A 30 15.09 -10.02 12.48
N PHE A 31 16.05 -10.69 11.84
CA PHE A 31 16.60 -11.98 12.32
C PHE A 31 17.71 -11.74 13.34
N SER A 32 17.74 -12.55 14.38
CA SER A 32 18.84 -12.59 15.34
C SER A 32 19.98 -13.50 14.83
N GLU A 33 21.18 -13.35 15.36
CA GLU A 33 22.32 -14.21 15.03
C GLU A 33 22.00 -15.72 15.29
N GLN A 34 21.21 -16.01 16.31
CA GLN A 34 20.77 -17.39 16.62
C GLN A 34 19.86 -17.95 15.52
N ASP A 35 19.14 -17.11 14.79
CA ASP A 35 18.23 -17.52 13.73
C ASP A 35 18.96 -17.92 12.45
N PHE A 36 20.19 -17.43 12.24
CA PHE A 36 20.97 -17.72 11.05
C PHE A 36 21.29 -19.21 10.87
N HIS A 37 21.30 -19.96 11.96
CA HIS A 37 21.63 -21.39 11.96
C HIS A 37 20.39 -22.31 12.03
N LYS A 38 19.19 -21.75 12.13
CA LYS A 38 17.94 -22.51 12.15
C LYS A 38 17.51 -22.95 10.74
N ASP A 39 16.68 -24.00 10.69
CA ASP A 39 16.07 -24.42 9.44
C ASP A 39 14.99 -23.39 9.02
N PRO A 40 15.02 -22.88 7.76
CA PRO A 40 14.01 -21.97 7.24
C PRO A 40 12.58 -22.46 7.42
N ALA A 41 12.34 -23.77 7.35
CA ALA A 41 11.02 -24.37 7.50
C ALA A 41 10.42 -24.20 8.92
N THR A 42 11.25 -23.91 9.92
CA THR A 42 10.80 -23.72 11.31
C THR A 42 10.22 -22.34 11.57
N PHE A 43 10.40 -21.39 10.64
CA PHE A 43 9.93 -20.03 10.78
C PHE A 43 8.47 -19.87 10.34
N SER A 44 7.78 -18.90 10.94
CA SER A 44 6.45 -18.51 10.51
C SER A 44 6.44 -17.99 9.06
N GLY A 45 5.26 -18.02 8.41
CA GLY A 45 5.10 -17.55 7.03
C GLY A 45 5.63 -16.12 6.82
N GLY A 46 5.46 -15.22 7.79
CA GLY A 46 5.99 -13.86 7.71
C GLY A 46 7.53 -13.80 7.67
N TYR A 47 8.19 -14.64 8.43
CA TYR A 47 9.65 -14.77 8.38
C TYR A 47 10.13 -15.43 7.08
N GLN A 48 9.40 -16.39 6.54
CA GLN A 48 9.70 -16.99 5.22
C GLN A 48 9.63 -15.96 4.10
N VAL A 49 8.66 -15.03 4.13
CA VAL A 49 8.59 -13.90 3.19
C VAL A 49 9.83 -13.01 3.29
N ARG A 50 10.28 -12.70 4.52
CA ARG A 50 11.53 -11.93 4.73
C ARG A 50 12.76 -12.67 4.23
N ILE A 51 12.82 -13.99 4.40
CA ILE A 51 13.86 -14.84 3.83
C ILE A 51 13.89 -14.67 2.30
N ASN A 52 12.75 -14.76 1.62
CA ASN A 52 12.68 -14.59 0.17
C ASN A 52 13.06 -13.17 -0.28
N LEU A 53 12.68 -12.14 0.49
CA LEU A 53 13.13 -10.78 0.25
C LEU A 53 14.66 -10.67 0.36
N CYS A 54 15.27 -11.26 1.40
CA CYS A 54 16.71 -11.32 1.54
C CYS A 54 17.38 -11.98 0.31
N LYS A 55 16.83 -13.10 -0.21
CA LYS A 55 17.32 -13.75 -1.44
C LYS A 55 17.32 -12.78 -2.62
N ALA A 56 16.21 -12.07 -2.83
CA ALA A 56 16.09 -11.11 -3.93
C ALA A 56 17.11 -9.97 -3.82
N LEU A 57 17.35 -9.46 -2.62
CA LEU A 57 18.31 -8.37 -2.36
C LEU A 57 19.77 -8.84 -2.54
N LEU A 58 20.07 -10.07 -2.07
CA LEU A 58 21.42 -10.66 -2.22
C LEU A 58 21.81 -10.94 -3.66
N ALA A 59 20.84 -11.36 -4.50
CA ALA A 59 21.08 -11.63 -5.91
C ALA A 59 21.56 -10.40 -6.69
N ASN A 60 21.46 -9.21 -6.10
CA ASN A 60 21.93 -7.93 -6.65
C ASN A 60 21.54 -7.75 -8.14
N PRO A 61 20.26 -7.91 -8.51
CA PRO A 61 19.82 -7.83 -9.89
C PRO A 61 19.89 -6.38 -10.41
N ASN A 62 20.02 -6.21 -11.73
CA ASN A 62 19.95 -4.89 -12.35
C ASN A 62 18.57 -4.23 -12.17
N MET A 63 17.51 -5.05 -12.12
CA MET A 63 16.14 -4.58 -11.87
C MET A 63 15.50 -5.40 -10.75
N LEU A 64 14.94 -4.71 -9.76
CA LEU A 64 14.26 -5.29 -8.61
C LEU A 64 12.74 -5.09 -8.75
N LEU A 65 11.99 -6.19 -8.68
CA LEU A 65 10.53 -6.18 -8.70
C LEU A 65 10.01 -6.59 -7.32
N LEU A 66 9.38 -5.66 -6.60
CA LEU A 66 8.88 -5.87 -5.25
C LEU A 66 7.36 -5.68 -5.21
N ASP A 67 6.66 -6.70 -4.74
CA ASP A 67 5.22 -6.66 -4.51
C ASP A 67 4.96 -6.77 -3.01
N GLU A 68 4.40 -5.71 -2.41
CA GLU A 68 4.10 -5.57 -0.98
C GLU A 68 5.26 -5.98 -0.04
N PRO A 69 6.51 -5.50 -0.25
CA PRO A 69 7.65 -5.92 0.56
C PRO A 69 7.58 -5.42 2.02
N THR A 70 6.69 -4.49 2.32
CA THR A 70 6.45 -3.94 3.65
C THR A 70 5.61 -4.85 4.53
N ASN A 71 4.90 -5.80 3.94
CA ASN A 71 4.07 -6.75 4.67
C ASN A 71 4.92 -7.60 5.62
N TYR A 72 4.39 -7.85 6.81
CA TYR A 72 5.04 -8.63 7.89
C TYR A 72 6.33 -8.02 8.45
N LEU A 73 6.74 -6.82 8.03
CA LEU A 73 7.87 -6.11 8.64
C LEU A 73 7.40 -5.32 9.88
N ASP A 74 8.23 -5.29 10.90
CA ASP A 74 8.08 -4.35 12.00
C ASP A 74 8.72 -2.99 11.66
N ILE A 75 8.51 -2.01 12.53
CA ILE A 75 8.97 -0.63 12.31
C ILE A 75 10.49 -0.56 12.07
N LEU A 76 11.28 -1.37 12.77
CA LEU A 76 12.74 -1.35 12.65
C LEU A 76 13.17 -1.95 11.31
N SER A 77 12.64 -3.11 10.95
CA SER A 77 12.90 -3.75 9.66
C SER A 77 12.42 -2.90 8.47
N LEU A 78 11.27 -2.23 8.61
CA LEU A 78 10.75 -1.32 7.59
C LEU A 78 11.67 -0.12 7.38
N ARG A 79 12.16 0.48 8.48
CA ARG A 79 13.10 1.60 8.42
C ARG A 79 14.41 1.18 7.76
N TRP A 80 14.95 0.02 8.14
CA TRP A 80 16.15 -0.52 7.55
C TRP A 80 15.97 -0.78 6.04
N LEU A 81 14.86 -1.43 5.64
CA LEU A 81 14.57 -1.72 4.22
C LEU A 81 14.49 -0.43 3.41
N LYS A 82 13.85 0.61 3.94
CA LYS A 82 13.78 1.92 3.30
C LYS A 82 15.17 2.52 3.05
N GLU A 83 16.04 2.48 4.05
CA GLU A 83 17.41 2.98 3.92
C GLU A 83 18.25 2.16 2.93
N TYR A 84 18.03 0.84 2.91
CA TYR A 84 18.69 -0.06 1.98
C TYR A 84 18.27 0.19 0.54
N LEU A 85 16.96 0.28 0.26
CA LEU A 85 16.44 0.52 -1.08
C LEU A 85 16.78 1.92 -1.61
N ASN A 86 16.87 2.94 -0.75
CA ASN A 86 17.35 4.25 -1.15
C ASN A 86 18.81 4.28 -1.63
N LYS A 87 19.61 3.31 -1.19
CA LYS A 87 21.01 3.16 -1.62
C LYS A 87 21.18 2.15 -2.77
N TRP A 88 20.06 1.54 -3.20
CA TRP A 88 20.08 0.56 -4.28
C TRP A 88 20.51 1.19 -5.60
N PRO A 89 21.54 0.66 -6.29
CA PRO A 89 22.09 1.30 -7.50
C PRO A 89 21.32 0.98 -8.78
N GLY A 90 20.49 -0.07 -8.78
CA GLY A 90 19.75 -0.55 -9.95
C GLY A 90 18.34 0.05 -10.06
N GLU A 91 17.64 -0.32 -11.10
CA GLU A 91 16.22 0.03 -11.31
C GLU A 91 15.34 -0.78 -10.37
N MET A 92 14.17 -0.18 -10.04
CA MET A 92 13.22 -0.81 -9.15
C MET A 92 11.78 -0.51 -9.57
N ILE A 93 10.92 -1.53 -9.48
CA ILE A 93 9.47 -1.40 -9.52
C ILE A 93 8.94 -1.90 -8.18
N LEU A 94 8.24 -1.01 -7.48
CA LEU A 94 7.68 -1.27 -6.16
C LEU A 94 6.16 -1.13 -6.20
N ILE A 95 5.45 -2.15 -5.72
CA ILE A 95 4.02 -2.11 -5.46
C ILE A 95 3.84 -2.16 -3.94
N THR A 96 3.13 -1.19 -3.37
CA THR A 96 2.79 -1.18 -1.94
C THR A 96 1.61 -0.27 -1.66
N HIS A 97 0.86 -0.57 -0.60
CA HIS A 97 -0.20 0.28 -0.06
C HIS A 97 0.34 1.33 0.92
N ASP A 98 1.58 1.20 1.38
CA ASP A 98 2.25 2.18 2.25
C ASP A 98 2.81 3.33 1.41
N ARG A 99 2.03 4.42 1.34
CA ARG A 99 2.40 5.62 0.58
C ARG A 99 3.64 6.31 1.15
N ASP A 100 3.79 6.36 2.48
CA ASP A 100 4.96 6.98 3.10
C ASP A 100 6.24 6.24 2.74
N PHE A 101 6.19 4.92 2.70
CA PHE A 101 7.30 4.10 2.24
C PHE A 101 7.58 4.31 0.74
N MET A 102 6.54 4.24 -0.11
CA MET A 102 6.64 4.44 -1.56
C MET A 102 7.27 5.78 -1.89
N ASP A 103 6.73 6.88 -1.35
CA ASP A 103 7.16 8.25 -1.67
C ASP A 103 8.61 8.54 -1.24
N LYS A 104 9.10 7.80 -0.23
CA LYS A 104 10.48 7.95 0.25
C LYS A 104 11.50 7.10 -0.49
N VAL A 105 11.07 6.07 -1.22
CA VAL A 105 11.96 5.12 -1.89
C VAL A 105 11.95 5.29 -3.41
N THR A 106 10.81 5.75 -3.98
CA THR A 106 10.65 5.86 -5.43
C THR A 106 10.83 7.29 -5.93
N THR A 107 11.27 7.44 -7.17
CA THR A 107 11.41 8.74 -7.86
C THR A 107 10.26 9.06 -8.81
N HIS A 108 9.47 8.04 -9.15
CA HIS A 108 8.35 8.14 -10.08
C HIS A 108 7.18 7.32 -9.56
N THR A 109 5.98 7.84 -9.74
CA THR A 109 4.74 7.13 -9.46
C THR A 109 4.10 6.66 -10.77
N LEU A 110 3.78 5.36 -10.87
CA LEU A 110 3.05 4.76 -11.97
C LEU A 110 1.66 4.35 -11.46
N GLY A 111 0.63 5.01 -11.93
CA GLY A 111 -0.74 4.65 -11.60
C GLY A 111 -1.48 4.00 -12.75
N LEU A 112 -2.33 3.05 -12.43
CA LEU A 112 -3.29 2.44 -13.34
C LEU A 112 -4.65 3.08 -13.10
N HIS A 113 -5.08 3.95 -14.02
CA HIS A 113 -6.33 4.65 -13.90
C HIS A 113 -7.13 4.55 -15.21
N ARG A 114 -8.41 4.18 -15.12
CA ARG A 114 -9.31 4.03 -16.28
C ARG A 114 -8.72 3.23 -17.44
N LYS A 115 -8.13 2.05 -17.12
CA LYS A 115 -7.48 1.14 -18.08
C LYS A 115 -6.27 1.74 -18.81
N LYS A 116 -5.72 2.84 -18.30
CA LYS A 116 -4.50 3.45 -18.81
C LYS A 116 -3.43 3.49 -17.73
N ALA A 117 -2.17 3.33 -18.15
CA ALA A 117 -1.03 3.51 -17.28
C ALA A 117 -0.49 4.94 -17.46
N LYS A 118 -0.26 5.65 -16.35
CA LYS A 118 0.35 6.99 -16.36
C LYS A 118 1.53 7.01 -15.41
N LYS A 119 2.70 7.38 -15.93
CA LYS A 119 3.93 7.57 -15.14
C LYS A 119 4.16 9.06 -14.92
N VAL A 120 4.33 9.45 -13.66
CA VAL A 120 4.60 10.82 -13.23
C VAL A 120 5.90 10.85 -12.45
N LYS A 121 6.75 11.84 -12.69
CA LYS A 121 7.94 12.08 -11.87
C LYS A 121 7.53 12.81 -10.58
N GLY A 122 7.73 12.17 -9.45
CA GLY A 122 7.35 12.67 -8.13
C GLY A 122 6.60 11.63 -7.31
N ASP A 123 6.11 12.07 -6.17
CA ASP A 123 5.39 11.32 -5.16
C ASP A 123 3.92 11.03 -5.55
N THR A 124 3.25 10.29 -4.68
CA THR A 124 1.83 9.93 -4.86
C THR A 124 0.92 11.15 -4.82
N ILE A 125 1.24 12.20 -4.04
CA ILE A 125 0.44 13.43 -3.95
C ILE A 125 0.42 14.11 -5.32
N LYS A 126 1.59 14.33 -5.90
CA LYS A 126 1.74 14.95 -7.22
C LYS A 126 1.05 14.15 -8.33
N PHE A 127 1.09 12.82 -8.23
CA PHE A 127 0.36 11.94 -9.15
C PHE A 127 -1.15 12.19 -9.08
N TYR A 128 -1.73 12.19 -7.86
CA TYR A 128 -3.17 12.42 -7.68
C TYR A 128 -3.61 13.82 -8.10
N GLU A 129 -2.82 14.86 -7.81
CA GLU A 129 -3.10 16.23 -8.28
C GLU A 129 -3.21 16.29 -9.79
N GLN A 130 -2.30 15.63 -10.53
CA GLN A 130 -2.37 15.58 -11.99
C GLN A 130 -3.58 14.80 -12.50
N ILE A 131 -3.98 13.70 -11.83
CA ILE A 131 -5.18 12.96 -12.20
C ILE A 131 -6.44 13.83 -12.02
N ILE A 132 -6.55 14.52 -10.88
CA ILE A 132 -7.68 15.41 -10.59
C ILE A 132 -7.76 16.52 -11.65
N GLN A 133 -6.67 17.19 -11.97
CA GLN A 133 -6.63 18.23 -13.00
C GLN A 133 -7.08 17.71 -14.38
N GLU A 134 -6.64 16.51 -14.76
CA GLU A 134 -7.04 15.90 -16.03
C GLU A 134 -8.54 15.53 -16.03
N GLU A 135 -9.07 15.04 -14.93
CA GLU A 135 -10.50 14.73 -14.83
C GLU A 135 -11.37 15.99 -14.87
N GLU A 136 -10.96 17.05 -14.20
CA GLU A 136 -11.64 18.34 -14.25
C GLU A 136 -11.65 18.93 -15.67
N ALA A 137 -10.50 18.90 -16.35
CA ALA A 137 -10.38 19.35 -17.73
C ALA A 137 -11.24 18.50 -18.69
N TYR A 138 -11.26 17.18 -18.49
CA TYR A 138 -12.11 16.27 -19.24
C TYR A 138 -13.60 16.58 -19.04
N GLU A 139 -14.05 16.72 -17.78
CA GLU A 139 -15.45 17.03 -17.47
C GLU A 139 -15.88 18.41 -17.98
N LEU A 140 -15.00 19.40 -17.93
CA LEU A 140 -15.24 20.71 -18.51
C LEU A 140 -15.43 20.60 -20.03
N THR A 141 -14.54 19.88 -20.71
CA THR A 141 -14.62 19.64 -22.16
C THR A 141 -15.90 18.89 -22.53
N ARG A 142 -16.28 17.87 -21.78
CA ARG A 142 -17.50 17.09 -21.95
C ARG A 142 -18.74 17.98 -21.82
N LYS A 143 -18.82 18.80 -20.78
CA LYS A 143 -19.94 19.73 -20.55
C LYS A 143 -20.06 20.75 -21.69
N ASN A 144 -18.93 21.31 -22.12
CA ASN A 144 -18.93 22.26 -23.25
C ASN A 144 -19.41 21.59 -24.57
N LEU A 145 -18.96 20.34 -24.80
CA LEU A 145 -19.41 19.57 -25.97
C LEU A 145 -20.91 19.28 -25.91
N GLU A 146 -21.40 18.88 -24.74
CA GLU A 146 -22.83 18.59 -24.51
C GLU A 146 -23.70 19.84 -24.74
N THR A 147 -23.26 21.00 -24.21
CA THR A 147 -23.95 22.29 -24.43
C THR A 147 -24.02 22.64 -25.92
N LYS A 148 -22.89 22.58 -26.62
CA LYS A 148 -22.85 22.83 -28.08
C LYS A 148 -23.75 21.88 -28.86
N ARG A 149 -23.81 20.59 -28.48
CA ARG A 149 -24.70 19.62 -29.10
C ARG A 149 -26.17 19.95 -28.86
N LYS A 150 -26.55 20.35 -27.63
CA LYS A 150 -27.93 20.79 -27.31
C LYS A 150 -28.34 22.03 -28.14
N GLU A 151 -27.44 23.00 -28.24
CA GLU A 151 -27.67 24.19 -29.07
C GLU A 151 -27.86 23.83 -30.54
N MET A 152 -26.98 23.00 -31.10
CA MET A 152 -27.11 22.53 -32.48
C MET A 152 -28.39 21.74 -32.72
N GLN A 153 -28.76 20.85 -31.77
CA GLN A 153 -30.00 20.09 -31.85
C GLN A 153 -31.22 21.03 -31.89
N SER A 154 -31.26 22.04 -31.03
CA SER A 154 -32.35 23.02 -31.02
C SER A 154 -32.46 23.81 -32.32
N LEU A 155 -31.32 24.10 -32.96
CA LEU A 155 -31.31 24.73 -34.27
C LEU A 155 -31.81 23.78 -35.37
N VAL A 156 -31.41 22.54 -35.37
CA VAL A 156 -31.89 21.50 -36.29
C VAL A 156 -33.40 21.35 -36.17
N ASP A 157 -33.94 21.29 -34.95
CA ASP A 157 -35.40 21.14 -34.71
C ASP A 157 -36.17 22.35 -35.26
N ARG A 158 -35.64 23.58 -35.05
CA ARG A 158 -36.24 24.79 -35.65
C ARG A 158 -36.18 24.82 -37.19
N PHE A 159 -35.10 24.31 -37.80
CA PHE A 159 -34.93 24.29 -39.24
C PHE A 159 -35.74 23.16 -39.90
N ARG A 160 -35.95 22.02 -39.23
CA ARG A 160 -36.84 20.96 -39.73
C ARG A 160 -38.27 21.40 -39.93
N ALA A 161 -38.76 22.39 -39.16
CA ALA A 161 -40.08 22.94 -39.30
C ALA A 161 -40.27 23.81 -40.57
N LYS A 162 -39.19 24.15 -41.31
CA LYS A 162 -39.24 25.01 -42.50
C LYS A 162 -38.60 24.31 -43.69
N ALA A 163 -39.40 23.92 -44.70
CA ALA A 163 -38.95 23.19 -45.90
C ALA A 163 -37.76 23.85 -46.63
N SER A 164 -37.70 25.18 -46.67
CA SER A 164 -36.63 25.97 -47.31
C SER A 164 -35.27 25.86 -46.59
N LYS A 165 -35.20 25.27 -45.37
CA LYS A 165 -33.99 25.16 -44.56
C LYS A 165 -33.54 23.70 -44.31
N ALA A 166 -34.12 22.73 -45.02
CA ALA A 166 -33.82 21.30 -44.88
C ALA A 166 -32.34 20.98 -45.12
N SER A 167 -31.70 21.58 -46.12
CA SER A 167 -30.27 21.41 -46.41
C SER A 167 -29.38 21.90 -45.24
N MET A 168 -29.73 23.01 -44.60
CA MET A 168 -28.99 23.53 -43.45
C MET A 168 -29.16 22.63 -42.24
N ALA A 169 -30.33 22.03 -42.03
CA ALA A 169 -30.55 21.06 -40.97
C ALA A 169 -29.69 19.82 -41.16
N GLN A 170 -29.60 19.26 -42.38
CA GLN A 170 -28.76 18.13 -42.71
C GLN A 170 -27.26 18.43 -42.51
N SER A 171 -26.80 19.62 -42.91
CA SER A 171 -25.40 20.02 -42.69
C SER A 171 -25.05 20.04 -41.17
N ARG A 172 -25.97 20.57 -40.33
CA ARG A 172 -25.79 20.61 -38.89
C ARG A 172 -25.80 19.22 -38.23
N LEU A 173 -26.66 18.31 -38.70
CA LEU A 173 -26.66 16.91 -38.26
C LEU A 173 -25.32 16.21 -38.54
N LYS A 174 -24.79 16.34 -39.78
CA LYS A 174 -23.47 15.79 -40.11
C LYS A 174 -22.35 16.39 -39.25
N MET A 175 -22.48 17.65 -38.87
CA MET A 175 -21.52 18.31 -37.98
C MET A 175 -21.60 17.74 -36.54
N MET A 176 -22.82 17.48 -36.05
CA MET A 176 -23.03 16.83 -34.74
C MET A 176 -22.50 15.39 -34.70
N GLU A 177 -22.66 14.63 -35.78
CA GLU A 177 -22.10 13.28 -35.89
C GLU A 177 -20.57 13.28 -35.80
N LYS A 178 -19.93 14.26 -36.47
CA LYS A 178 -18.48 14.44 -36.42
C LYS A 178 -17.95 14.87 -35.05
N MET A 179 -18.74 15.55 -34.23
CA MET A 179 -18.33 16.00 -32.89
C MET A 179 -18.17 14.87 -31.89
N GLY A 180 -18.71 13.67 -32.18
CA GLY A 180 -18.65 12.52 -31.28
C GLY A 180 -19.40 12.73 -29.95
N THR A 181 -19.26 11.82 -29.05
CA THR A 181 -19.78 11.87 -27.66
C THR A 181 -18.66 11.56 -26.71
N MET A 182 -18.60 12.26 -25.59
CA MET A 182 -17.73 11.94 -24.47
C MET A 182 -18.57 11.30 -23.37
N GLU A 183 -18.13 10.16 -22.88
CA GLU A 183 -18.81 9.46 -21.78
C GLU A 183 -18.63 10.24 -20.48
N LYS A 184 -19.66 10.22 -19.66
CA LYS A 184 -19.56 10.76 -18.30
C LYS A 184 -18.58 9.90 -17.50
N LEU A 185 -17.72 10.57 -16.75
CA LEU A 185 -16.83 9.85 -15.82
C LEU A 185 -17.67 9.19 -14.70
N ASP A 186 -17.42 7.90 -14.47
CA ASP A 186 -18.03 7.23 -13.32
C ASP A 186 -17.49 7.86 -12.03
N THR A 187 -18.40 8.30 -11.18
CA THR A 187 -18.07 8.76 -9.84
C THR A 187 -17.82 7.55 -8.96
N GLU A 188 -16.62 7.42 -8.45
CA GLU A 188 -16.32 6.42 -7.42
C GLU A 188 -17.23 6.68 -6.21
N LYS A 189 -18.04 5.69 -5.86
CA LYS A 189 -18.88 5.77 -4.67
C LYS A 189 -17.99 5.60 -3.45
N ASN A 190 -17.83 6.66 -2.66
CA ASN A 190 -17.20 6.54 -1.35
C ASN A 190 -18.05 5.63 -0.46
N LEU A 191 -17.48 4.52 -0.01
CA LEU A 191 -18.07 3.65 0.98
C LEU A 191 -18.00 4.37 2.34
N GLY A 192 -19.14 4.84 2.81
CA GLY A 192 -19.28 5.39 4.15
C GLY A 192 -19.60 4.29 5.15
N PHE A 193 -18.73 4.08 6.14
CA PHE A 193 -19.03 3.20 7.27
C PHE A 193 -19.46 4.02 8.47
N ARG A 194 -20.52 3.57 9.13
CA ARG A 194 -20.93 4.09 10.43
C ARG A 194 -21.00 2.92 11.40
N PHE A 195 -20.25 3.03 12.49
CA PHE A 195 -20.38 2.08 13.59
C PHE A 195 -21.48 2.58 14.54
N ASN A 196 -22.45 1.70 14.82
CA ASN A 196 -23.41 1.95 15.88
C ASN A 196 -22.70 1.65 17.20
N TYR A 197 -22.23 2.69 17.89
CA TYR A 197 -21.64 2.52 19.20
C TYR A 197 -22.46 3.24 20.26
N LEU A 198 -22.53 2.64 21.44
CA LEU A 198 -23.07 3.29 22.64
C LEU A 198 -21.92 4.00 23.33
N SER A 199 -22.09 5.28 23.63
CA SER A 199 -21.07 6.02 24.38
C SER A 199 -20.93 5.42 25.77
N CYS A 200 -19.70 5.11 26.18
CA CYS A 200 -19.43 4.70 27.56
C CYS A 200 -19.64 5.90 28.51
N PRO A 201 -20.50 5.79 29.52
CA PRO A 201 -20.77 6.90 30.46
C PRO A 201 -19.60 7.16 31.41
N GLY A 202 -18.66 6.22 31.55
CA GLY A 202 -17.49 6.31 32.41
C GLY A 202 -16.30 7.01 31.76
N LYS A 203 -15.46 7.67 32.54
CA LYS A 203 -14.18 8.24 32.07
C LYS A 203 -13.16 7.16 31.71
N THR A 204 -13.17 6.05 32.43
CA THR A 204 -12.27 4.90 32.24
C THR A 204 -13.07 3.72 31.74
N LEU A 205 -12.65 3.16 30.60
CA LEU A 205 -13.27 1.99 29.99
C LEU A 205 -12.75 0.68 30.61
N MET A 206 -11.42 0.61 30.84
CA MET A 206 -10.74 -0.57 31.36
C MET A 206 -9.54 -0.16 32.18
N THR A 207 -9.29 -0.87 33.28
CA THR A 207 -8.06 -0.76 34.05
C THR A 207 -7.42 -2.12 34.13
N ILE A 208 -6.16 -2.19 33.75
CA ILE A 208 -5.31 -3.37 33.76
C ILE A 208 -4.32 -3.21 34.91
N ASN A 209 -4.24 -4.20 35.80
CA ASN A 209 -3.33 -4.20 36.93
C ASN A 209 -2.50 -5.49 36.89
N ASP A 210 -1.18 -5.36 36.91
CA ASP A 210 -0.20 -6.44 37.03
C ASP A 210 -0.41 -7.61 36.07
N LEU A 211 -0.84 -7.30 34.84
CA LEU A 211 -1.07 -8.31 33.81
C LEU A 211 0.24 -8.96 33.38
N SER A 212 0.34 -10.26 33.58
CA SER A 212 1.45 -11.08 33.13
C SER A 212 0.93 -12.27 32.32
N PHE A 213 1.66 -12.67 31.28
CA PHE A 213 1.25 -13.78 30.42
C PHE A 213 2.44 -14.63 29.95
N SER A 214 2.23 -15.95 29.99
CA SER A 214 3.12 -16.95 29.40
C SER A 214 2.28 -18.05 28.74
N TYR A 215 2.69 -18.56 27.58
CA TYR A 215 2.06 -19.72 26.94
C TYR A 215 2.39 -21.05 27.67
N ASP A 216 3.51 -21.10 28.34
CA ASP A 216 3.93 -22.29 29.08
C ASP A 216 3.95 -22.01 30.57
N SER A 217 3.06 -22.66 31.29
CA SER A 217 2.94 -22.51 32.75
C SER A 217 4.18 -22.97 33.53
N LYS A 218 5.12 -23.63 32.87
CA LYS A 218 6.38 -24.16 33.48
C LYS A 218 7.61 -23.34 33.12
N SER A 219 7.50 -22.37 32.19
CA SER A 219 8.64 -21.55 31.80
C SER A 219 8.67 -20.24 32.60
N GLU A 220 9.85 -19.90 33.15
CA GLU A 220 10.09 -18.59 33.76
C GLU A 220 10.06 -17.42 32.77
N ASN A 221 9.87 -17.71 31.48
CA ASN A 221 9.89 -16.72 30.41
C ASN A 221 8.47 -16.19 30.13
N ASN A 222 8.06 -15.15 30.82
CA ASN A 222 6.87 -14.42 30.51
C ASN A 222 7.05 -13.64 29.19
N ILE A 223 6.00 -13.59 28.36
CA ILE A 223 5.98 -12.74 27.17
C ILE A 223 5.94 -11.27 27.58
N PHE A 224 5.18 -10.98 28.61
CA PHE A 224 5.15 -9.70 29.32
C PHE A 224 4.80 -9.93 30.79
N SER A 225 5.26 -9.05 31.66
CA SER A 225 5.08 -9.13 33.10
C SER A 225 4.69 -7.78 33.66
N GLU A 226 3.81 -7.79 34.67
CA GLU A 226 3.45 -6.63 35.50
C GLU A 226 2.98 -5.42 34.70
N LEU A 227 2.26 -5.65 33.57
CA LEU A 227 1.71 -4.57 32.79
C LEU A 227 0.52 -3.93 33.52
N SER A 228 0.65 -2.64 33.80
CA SER A 228 -0.40 -1.86 34.45
C SER A 228 -0.63 -0.57 33.68
N PHE A 229 -1.86 -0.39 33.19
CA PHE A 229 -2.29 0.83 32.51
C PHE A 229 -3.82 0.92 32.48
N SER A 230 -4.34 2.08 32.11
CA SER A 230 -5.79 2.28 31.96
C SER A 230 -6.13 2.80 30.56
N ILE A 231 -7.34 2.48 30.11
CA ILE A 231 -7.90 2.91 28.84
C ILE A 231 -9.09 3.80 29.13
N GLY A 232 -9.03 5.03 28.68
CA GLY A 232 -10.12 6.00 28.80
C GLY A 232 -11.21 5.79 27.73
N SER A 233 -12.38 6.36 27.94
CA SER A 233 -13.55 6.19 27.04
C SER A 233 -13.38 6.77 25.63
N GLN A 234 -12.37 7.62 25.42
CA GLN A 234 -12.08 8.23 24.09
C GLN A 234 -10.67 7.94 23.60
N ASP A 235 -9.93 7.08 24.30
CA ASP A 235 -8.56 6.76 23.93
C ASP A 235 -8.51 5.96 22.63
N ARG A 236 -7.51 6.27 21.82
CA ARG A 236 -7.12 5.51 20.62
C ARG A 236 -5.66 5.12 20.78
N ILE A 237 -5.43 3.87 21.18
CA ILE A 237 -4.10 3.40 21.56
C ILE A 237 -3.47 2.62 20.41
N GLY A 238 -2.26 3.03 19.98
CA GLY A 238 -1.43 2.27 19.06
C GLY A 238 -0.41 1.42 19.82
N ILE A 239 -0.38 0.10 19.58
CA ILE A 239 0.60 -0.81 20.17
C ILE A 239 1.74 -1.01 19.17
N ILE A 240 2.96 -0.63 19.56
CA ILE A 240 4.17 -0.74 18.75
C ILE A 240 5.18 -1.70 19.41
N GLY A 241 6.03 -2.30 18.61
CA GLY A 241 7.11 -3.19 19.08
C GLY A 241 7.56 -4.15 17.98
N ALA A 242 8.71 -4.79 18.18
CA ALA A 242 9.25 -5.80 17.27
C ALA A 242 8.30 -7.00 17.13
N ASN A 243 8.44 -7.76 16.03
CA ASN A 243 7.64 -8.96 15.84
C ASN A 243 8.02 -10.04 16.87
N GLY A 244 7.03 -10.85 17.26
CA GLY A 244 7.21 -11.87 18.30
C GLY A 244 7.24 -11.35 19.74
N LYS A 245 7.04 -10.04 19.98
CA LYS A 245 7.04 -9.46 21.34
C LYS A 245 5.65 -9.40 21.99
N GLY A 246 4.73 -10.25 21.59
CA GLY A 246 3.45 -10.44 22.28
C GLY A 246 2.36 -9.40 22.01
N LYS A 247 2.46 -8.56 20.95
CA LYS A 247 1.44 -7.54 20.64
C LYS A 247 0.04 -8.13 20.45
N SER A 248 -0.07 -9.18 19.63
CA SER A 248 -1.34 -9.89 19.41
C SER A 248 -1.81 -10.63 20.66
N THR A 249 -0.88 -11.21 21.41
CA THR A 249 -1.16 -11.87 22.70
C THR A 249 -1.76 -10.88 23.69
N LEU A 250 -1.21 -9.66 23.76
CA LEU A 250 -1.76 -8.61 24.61
C LEU A 250 -3.20 -8.25 24.19
N LEU A 251 -3.47 -8.11 22.89
CA LEU A 251 -4.83 -7.83 22.40
C LEU A 251 -5.81 -8.95 22.76
N ASN A 252 -5.41 -10.22 22.62
CA ASN A 252 -6.25 -11.36 23.01
C ASN A 252 -6.51 -11.36 24.52
N CYS A 253 -5.51 -11.12 25.35
CA CYS A 253 -5.70 -10.99 26.80
C CYS A 253 -6.67 -9.86 27.16
N LEU A 254 -6.61 -8.72 26.47
CA LEU A 254 -7.54 -7.59 26.67
C LEU A 254 -8.95 -7.90 26.17
N ALA A 255 -9.10 -8.74 25.15
CA ALA A 255 -10.38 -9.20 24.64
C ALA A 255 -11.02 -10.30 25.53
N GLY A 256 -10.23 -10.93 26.43
CA GLY A 256 -10.69 -12.04 27.27
C GLY A 256 -10.64 -13.40 26.58
N GLU A 257 -9.78 -13.54 25.56
CA GLU A 257 -9.52 -14.77 24.80
C GLU A 257 -8.24 -15.49 25.27
#